data_aef04567733f115016f712a49ffcd878
#
_entry.id   aef04567733f115016f712a49ffcd878
#
_cell.length_a   1.000
_cell.length_b   1.000
_cell.length_c   1.000
_cell.angle_alpha   90.00
_cell.angle_beta   90.00
_cell.angle_gamma   90.00
#
_symmetry.space_group_name_H-M   'P 1'
#
loop_
_entity.id
_entity.type
_entity.pdbx_description
1 polymer ?
#
loop_
_entity_poly.entity_id
_entity_poly.type
_entity_poly.pdbx_seq_one_letter_code
_entity_poly.pdbx_strand_id
1 'polypeptide(L)'
;MNEKELLQSMFEAAVKAAQPEKTIPDHLPPVPPGRTVVIGAGKASAEMARVFEAHWNGPLDKLSGLVVTRYDYAVECRHIEIVEAAHPVPDQAGAQAAKRILETVGSLSEDDLVVCLISGGGSSLLSLPAPGLTLDDKQQINRALLKSGANIREMNCVRKHLSAIKGGRLAAATYPAKLVTLMISDVPDDDPDVIASGPTVPDPTTFSDAIDIINKYGITEPAVAIEHLKKGHAGEKDDCYSETPKHNDPRLGNSEAILIATPQMSLEAAASVARAKGISPVILGDSIEGESSQVAIVHAGIAKQIVRHQQPTAKPCVLLSGGETTVTVTGNGRGGRNAEFSLSLALALNELPGVHSLAADTDGIDGSEDNAGCFVSPDTLKKATETGIKAGDFLQNNDAYSFFNKLDDLLITGPTLTNVNDFRAILIT
;
A
#
# COMPACT_ATOMS: atom_id res chain seq x y z
N MET A 1 -19.48 26.15 1.83
CA MET A 1 -18.96 24.76 1.94
C MET A 1 -19.32 24.30 3.33
N ASN A 2 -20.11 23.25 3.45
CA ASN A 2 -20.44 22.65 4.72
C ASN A 2 -19.31 21.72 5.21
N GLU A 3 -19.41 21.16 6.41
CA GLU A 3 -18.36 20.35 7.01
C GLU A 3 -18.09 19.07 6.21
N LYS A 4 -19.14 18.41 5.69
CA LYS A 4 -19.03 17.22 4.83
C LYS A 4 -18.27 17.52 3.53
N GLU A 5 -18.64 18.61 2.84
CA GLU A 5 -17.97 19.06 1.62
C GLU A 5 -16.49 19.42 1.88
N LEU A 6 -16.19 20.03 3.02
CA LEU A 6 -14.83 20.39 3.38
C LEU A 6 -13.97 19.13 3.63
N LEU A 7 -14.47 18.17 4.40
CA LEU A 7 -13.78 16.89 4.64
C LEU A 7 -13.56 16.13 3.34
N GLN A 8 -14.55 16.10 2.45
CA GLN A 8 -14.43 15.49 1.13
C GLN A 8 -13.36 16.20 0.28
N SER A 9 -13.32 17.54 0.28
CA SER A 9 -12.30 18.30 -0.47
C SER A 9 -10.87 18.05 0.04
N MET A 10 -10.70 17.80 1.35
CA MET A 10 -9.40 17.39 1.93
C MET A 10 -8.99 15.99 1.44
N PHE A 11 -9.92 15.03 1.41
CA PHE A 11 -9.69 13.70 0.88
C PHE A 11 -9.34 13.73 -0.61
N GLU A 12 -10.10 14.49 -1.41
CA GLU A 12 -9.83 14.65 -2.84
C GLU A 12 -8.45 15.26 -3.10
N ALA A 13 -8.02 16.22 -2.27
CA ALA A 13 -6.68 16.79 -2.36
C ALA A 13 -5.59 15.77 -1.99
N ALA A 14 -5.83 14.96 -0.96
CA ALA A 14 -4.93 13.89 -0.54
C ALA A 14 -4.74 12.84 -1.65
N VAL A 15 -5.84 12.34 -2.23
CA VAL A 15 -5.80 11.40 -3.34
C VAL A 15 -5.10 12.02 -4.56
N LYS A 16 -5.45 13.25 -4.92
CA LYS A 16 -4.87 13.95 -6.06
C LYS A 16 -3.35 14.14 -5.94
N ALA A 17 -2.84 14.38 -4.73
CA ALA A 17 -1.41 14.53 -4.50
C ALA A 17 -0.62 13.25 -4.78
N ALA A 18 -1.25 12.09 -4.60
CA ALA A 18 -0.64 10.77 -4.83
C ALA A 18 -0.97 10.18 -6.23
N GLN A 19 -1.74 10.87 -7.06
CA GLN A 19 -2.06 10.38 -8.40
C GLN A 19 -0.85 10.37 -9.32
N PRO A 20 -0.62 9.30 -10.10
CA PRO A 20 0.49 9.18 -11.05
C PRO A 20 0.59 10.38 -12.00
N GLU A 21 -0.53 10.93 -12.46
CA GLU A 21 -0.61 12.11 -13.34
C GLU A 21 0.07 13.35 -12.74
N LYS A 22 0.18 13.43 -11.41
CA LYS A 22 0.84 14.54 -10.70
C LYS A 22 2.28 14.27 -10.35
N THR A 23 2.64 13.02 -10.18
CA THR A 23 3.94 12.66 -9.63
C THR A 23 4.94 12.17 -10.68
N ILE A 24 4.51 11.41 -11.68
CA ILE A 24 5.41 10.84 -12.70
C ILE A 24 6.07 11.89 -13.60
N PRO A 25 5.38 12.93 -14.11
CA PRO A 25 6.00 13.89 -15.03
C PRO A 25 7.26 14.57 -14.48
N ASP A 26 7.30 14.82 -13.17
CA ASP A 26 8.43 15.47 -12.49
C ASP A 26 9.62 14.51 -12.23
N HIS A 27 9.41 13.19 -12.44
CA HIS A 27 10.39 12.15 -12.15
C HIS A 27 10.78 11.31 -13.37
N LEU A 28 10.47 11.79 -14.59
CA LEU A 28 10.87 11.10 -15.82
C LEU A 28 12.40 11.06 -15.95
N PRO A 29 12.99 9.86 -16.11
CA PRO A 29 14.43 9.75 -16.31
C PRO A 29 14.86 10.27 -17.69
N PRO A 30 16.14 10.62 -17.87
CA PRO A 30 16.68 10.98 -19.17
C PRO A 30 16.52 9.84 -20.19
N VAL A 31 16.25 10.22 -21.45
CA VAL A 31 16.13 9.27 -22.56
C VAL A 31 17.47 8.57 -22.82
N PRO A 32 17.53 7.22 -22.80
CA PRO A 32 18.77 6.50 -23.04
C PRO A 32 19.12 6.44 -24.54
N PRO A 33 20.38 6.14 -24.91
CA PRO A 33 20.74 5.83 -26.30
C PRO A 33 20.05 4.57 -26.84
N GLY A 34 19.86 3.58 -25.99
CA GLY A 34 19.26 2.29 -26.28
C GLY A 34 17.74 2.25 -26.15
N ARG A 35 17.24 1.14 -25.62
CA ARG A 35 15.81 0.89 -25.37
C ARG A 35 15.38 1.40 -24.00
N THR A 36 14.10 1.70 -23.87
CA THR A 36 13.46 1.93 -22.57
C THR A 36 12.49 0.81 -22.28
N VAL A 37 12.72 0.09 -21.19
CA VAL A 37 11.89 -1.03 -20.75
C VAL A 37 11.17 -0.66 -19.47
N VAL A 38 9.85 -0.61 -19.49
CA VAL A 38 9.02 -0.31 -18.33
C VAL A 38 8.52 -1.61 -17.72
N ILE A 39 8.82 -1.82 -16.45
CA ILE A 39 8.37 -2.99 -15.69
C ILE A 39 7.70 -2.51 -14.40
N GLY A 40 7.04 -3.39 -13.67
CA GLY A 40 6.49 -3.01 -12.37
C GLY A 40 5.37 -3.89 -11.90
N ALA A 41 4.93 -3.64 -10.66
CA ALA A 41 3.79 -4.31 -10.08
C ALA A 41 3.15 -3.50 -8.94
N GLY A 42 1.83 -3.51 -8.89
CA GLY A 42 1.05 -2.86 -7.84
C GLY A 42 -0.34 -2.45 -8.30
N LYS A 43 -1.20 -2.09 -7.36
CA LYS A 43 -2.58 -1.65 -7.64
C LYS A 43 -2.63 -0.40 -8.54
N ALA A 44 -1.70 0.54 -8.36
CA ALA A 44 -1.59 1.76 -9.15
C ALA A 44 -0.63 1.63 -10.35
N SER A 45 0.14 0.52 -10.46
CA SER A 45 1.25 0.42 -11.42
C SER A 45 0.80 0.45 -12.88
N ALA A 46 -0.42 -0.02 -13.20
CA ALA A 46 -0.98 0.11 -14.55
C ALA A 46 -1.23 1.59 -14.92
N GLU A 47 -1.82 2.38 -14.03
CA GLU A 47 -2.01 3.81 -14.24
C GLU A 47 -0.67 4.55 -14.28
N MET A 48 0.30 4.16 -13.44
CA MET A 48 1.67 4.69 -13.53
C MET A 48 2.28 4.43 -14.91
N ALA A 49 2.07 3.24 -15.50
CA ALA A 49 2.56 2.89 -16.83
C ALA A 49 1.90 3.73 -17.91
N ARG A 50 0.57 3.91 -17.84
CA ARG A 50 -0.19 4.76 -18.77
C ARG A 50 0.31 6.21 -18.75
N VAL A 51 0.49 6.78 -17.55
CA VAL A 51 0.98 8.15 -17.39
C VAL A 51 2.43 8.26 -17.84
N PHE A 52 3.28 7.28 -17.51
CA PHE A 52 4.66 7.26 -17.99
C PHE A 52 4.71 7.26 -19.54
N GLU A 53 3.95 6.36 -20.18
CA GLU A 53 3.89 6.28 -21.65
C GLU A 53 3.39 7.59 -22.27
N ALA A 54 2.37 8.23 -21.68
CA ALA A 54 1.80 9.48 -22.18
C ALA A 54 2.76 10.68 -22.09
N HIS A 55 3.64 10.69 -21.11
CA HIS A 55 4.59 11.78 -20.86
C HIS A 55 6.03 11.46 -21.30
N TRP A 56 6.28 10.25 -21.83
CA TRP A 56 7.61 9.84 -22.25
C TRP A 56 8.11 10.68 -23.43
N ASN A 57 9.29 11.29 -23.28
CA ASN A 57 9.89 12.16 -24.29
C ASN A 57 10.82 11.43 -25.28
N GLY A 58 11.05 10.12 -25.09
CA GLY A 58 11.90 9.31 -25.93
C GLY A 58 11.17 8.69 -27.13
N PRO A 59 11.89 8.00 -28.03
CA PRO A 59 11.32 7.29 -29.16
C PRO A 59 10.36 6.18 -28.72
N LEU A 60 9.12 6.22 -29.17
CA LEU A 60 8.10 5.24 -28.80
C LEU A 60 8.33 3.85 -29.42
N ASP A 61 9.02 3.76 -30.52
CA ASP A 61 9.45 2.51 -31.14
C ASP A 61 10.55 1.78 -30.35
N LYS A 62 11.22 2.48 -29.43
CA LYS A 62 12.17 1.93 -28.46
C LYS A 62 11.59 1.71 -27.07
N LEU A 63 10.31 2.06 -26.86
CA LEU A 63 9.60 1.86 -25.60
C LEU A 63 8.86 0.53 -25.63
N SER A 64 9.07 -0.28 -24.61
CA SER A 64 8.34 -1.54 -24.39
C SER A 64 8.29 -1.86 -22.91
N GLY A 65 7.53 -2.87 -22.52
CA GLY A 65 7.51 -3.30 -21.14
C GLY A 65 6.35 -4.21 -20.78
N LEU A 66 6.32 -4.60 -19.50
CA LEU A 66 5.26 -5.38 -18.88
C LEU A 66 5.09 -4.96 -17.43
N VAL A 67 3.85 -4.59 -17.08
CA VAL A 67 3.47 -4.19 -15.72
C VAL A 67 2.32 -5.06 -15.23
N VAL A 68 2.39 -5.47 -13.95
CA VAL A 68 1.38 -6.34 -13.34
C VAL A 68 0.50 -5.51 -12.41
N THR A 69 -0.82 -5.64 -12.57
CA THR A 69 -1.80 -5.05 -11.69
C THR A 69 -2.80 -6.08 -11.17
N ARG A 70 -3.67 -5.71 -10.22
CA ARG A 70 -4.74 -6.61 -9.78
C ARG A 70 -5.86 -6.66 -10.83
N TYR A 71 -6.66 -7.74 -10.80
CA TYR A 71 -7.85 -7.85 -11.64
C TYR A 71 -8.77 -6.63 -11.50
N ASP A 72 -9.37 -6.21 -12.60
CA ASP A 72 -10.25 -5.05 -12.74
C ASP A 72 -9.55 -3.68 -12.58
N TYR A 73 -8.20 -3.64 -12.62
CA TYR A 73 -7.40 -2.40 -12.52
C TYR A 73 -6.54 -2.15 -13.75
N ALA A 74 -6.74 -2.93 -14.82
CA ALA A 74 -6.04 -2.70 -16.07
C ALA A 74 -6.46 -1.37 -16.71
N VAL A 75 -5.48 -0.68 -17.28
CA VAL A 75 -5.68 0.51 -18.14
C VAL A 75 -4.98 0.28 -19.46
N GLU A 76 -5.50 0.88 -20.53
CA GLU A 76 -4.94 0.70 -21.88
C GLU A 76 -3.62 1.46 -22.03
N CYS A 77 -2.57 0.74 -22.42
CA CYS A 77 -1.28 1.25 -22.88
C CYS A 77 -1.00 0.76 -24.29
N ARG A 78 -0.21 1.49 -25.08
CA ARG A 78 0.09 1.15 -26.47
C ARG A 78 1.37 0.35 -26.63
N HIS A 79 2.37 0.63 -25.78
CA HIS A 79 3.72 0.07 -25.85
C HIS A 79 4.08 -0.79 -24.65
N ILE A 80 3.34 -0.66 -23.55
CA ILE A 80 3.54 -1.36 -22.29
C ILE A 80 2.40 -2.35 -22.11
N GLU A 81 2.71 -3.65 -22.02
CA GLU A 81 1.72 -4.68 -21.75
C GLU A 81 1.26 -4.60 -20.27
N ILE A 82 -0.05 -4.63 -20.06
CA ILE A 82 -0.62 -4.70 -18.71
C ILE A 82 -1.15 -6.11 -18.50
N VAL A 83 -0.66 -6.78 -17.46
CA VAL A 83 -1.07 -8.11 -17.05
C VAL A 83 -1.83 -8.02 -15.73
N GLU A 84 -2.99 -8.64 -15.67
CA GLU A 84 -3.77 -8.71 -14.43
C GLU A 84 -3.48 -10.01 -13.68
N ALA A 85 -3.44 -9.92 -12.34
CA ALA A 85 -3.17 -11.05 -11.45
C ALA A 85 -3.93 -10.90 -10.12
N ALA A 86 -3.99 -11.97 -9.35
CA ALA A 86 -4.71 -11.99 -8.07
C ALA A 86 -3.96 -11.22 -6.96
N HIS A 87 -4.75 -10.52 -6.16
CA HIS A 87 -4.34 -9.83 -4.94
C HIS A 87 -5.45 -9.98 -3.88
N PRO A 88 -5.18 -10.28 -2.59
CA PRO A 88 -3.86 -10.34 -1.93
C PRO A 88 -3.16 -11.70 -2.02
N VAL A 89 -3.83 -12.76 -2.47
CA VAL A 89 -3.23 -14.09 -2.62
C VAL A 89 -2.68 -14.24 -4.03
N PRO A 90 -1.36 -14.46 -4.21
CA PRO A 90 -0.76 -14.56 -5.54
C PRO A 90 -1.28 -15.76 -6.32
N ASP A 91 -1.40 -15.62 -7.63
CA ASP A 91 -1.81 -16.66 -8.57
C ASP A 91 -0.74 -16.94 -9.63
N GLN A 92 -1.07 -17.88 -10.54
CA GLN A 92 -0.17 -18.29 -11.61
C GLN A 92 0.06 -17.18 -12.65
N ALA A 93 -0.92 -16.28 -12.86
CA ALA A 93 -0.76 -15.16 -13.80
C ALA A 93 0.34 -14.20 -13.31
N GLY A 94 0.36 -13.84 -12.03
CA GLY A 94 1.40 -13.02 -11.44
C GLY A 94 2.78 -13.68 -11.47
N ALA A 95 2.85 -15.00 -11.19
CA ALA A 95 4.11 -15.75 -11.26
C ALA A 95 4.70 -15.79 -12.68
N GLN A 96 3.85 -15.99 -13.68
CA GLN A 96 4.26 -16.00 -15.09
C GLN A 96 4.71 -14.61 -15.57
N ALA A 97 3.98 -13.57 -15.18
CA ALA A 97 4.35 -12.19 -15.49
C ALA A 97 5.70 -11.82 -14.87
N ALA A 98 5.93 -12.17 -13.60
CA ALA A 98 7.20 -11.95 -12.92
C ALA A 98 8.38 -12.67 -13.60
N LYS A 99 8.16 -13.90 -14.09
CA LYS A 99 9.15 -14.62 -14.88
C LYS A 99 9.48 -13.89 -16.19
N ARG A 100 8.46 -13.46 -16.94
CA ARG A 100 8.63 -12.69 -18.17
C ARG A 100 9.36 -11.36 -17.94
N ILE A 101 9.10 -10.68 -16.83
CA ILE A 101 9.83 -9.47 -16.43
C ILE A 101 11.33 -9.78 -16.30
N LEU A 102 11.72 -10.83 -15.57
CA LEU A 102 13.13 -11.21 -15.44
C LEU A 102 13.78 -11.58 -16.78
N GLU A 103 13.07 -12.33 -17.64
CA GLU A 103 13.56 -12.68 -18.97
C GLU A 103 13.77 -11.41 -19.84
N THR A 104 12.89 -10.44 -19.75
CA THR A 104 12.97 -9.19 -20.51
C THR A 104 14.18 -8.36 -20.08
N VAL A 105 14.41 -8.21 -18.79
CA VAL A 105 15.51 -7.35 -18.29
C VAL A 105 16.88 -8.03 -18.38
N GLY A 106 16.95 -9.35 -18.39
CA GLY A 106 18.23 -10.10 -18.45
C GLY A 106 18.99 -9.98 -19.77
N SER A 107 18.44 -9.33 -20.80
CA SER A 107 19.05 -9.15 -22.12
C SER A 107 19.45 -7.70 -22.45
N LEU A 108 19.49 -6.83 -21.44
CA LEU A 108 19.75 -5.41 -21.62
C LEU A 108 21.23 -5.07 -21.55
N SER A 109 21.59 -3.92 -22.13
CA SER A 109 22.96 -3.38 -22.18
C SER A 109 23.07 -2.12 -21.32
N GLU A 110 24.30 -1.59 -21.19
CA GLU A 110 24.57 -0.32 -20.51
C GLU A 110 23.92 0.91 -21.16
N ASP A 111 23.55 0.81 -22.43
CA ASP A 111 22.86 1.85 -23.18
C ASP A 111 21.34 1.85 -22.92
N ASP A 112 20.80 0.79 -22.31
CA ASP A 112 19.37 0.63 -22.09
C ASP A 112 18.95 1.22 -20.72
N LEU A 113 17.68 1.58 -20.60
CA LEU A 113 17.06 2.07 -19.36
C LEU A 113 15.92 1.14 -18.95
N VAL A 114 15.91 0.75 -17.69
CA VAL A 114 14.76 0.12 -17.06
C VAL A 114 14.06 1.12 -16.16
N VAL A 115 12.75 1.27 -16.30
CA VAL A 115 11.90 2.02 -15.38
C VAL A 115 11.00 1.04 -14.66
N CYS A 116 11.14 0.95 -13.33
CA CYS A 116 10.35 0.05 -12.51
C CYS A 116 9.28 0.84 -11.75
N LEU A 117 8.00 0.52 -11.99
CA LEU A 117 6.85 1.22 -11.43
C LEU A 117 6.22 0.35 -10.33
N ILE A 118 6.43 0.75 -9.07
CA ILE A 118 6.01 -0.01 -7.88
C ILE A 118 4.95 0.76 -7.10
N SER A 119 3.92 0.05 -6.67
CA SER A 119 2.90 0.59 -5.77
C SER A 119 2.37 -0.51 -4.84
N GLY A 120 1.43 -0.16 -3.98
CA GLY A 120 0.80 -1.07 -3.04
C GLY A 120 0.29 -2.37 -3.65
N GLY A 121 0.42 -3.46 -2.90
CA GLY A 121 0.07 -4.80 -3.37
C GLY A 121 1.12 -5.48 -4.25
N GLY A 122 2.20 -4.80 -4.63
CA GLY A 122 3.27 -5.34 -5.49
C GLY A 122 3.91 -6.63 -4.96
N SER A 123 3.91 -6.85 -3.65
CA SER A 123 4.48 -8.06 -3.05
C SER A 123 3.76 -9.35 -3.46
N SER A 124 2.44 -9.33 -3.61
CA SER A 124 1.66 -10.48 -4.09
C SER A 124 1.64 -10.57 -5.62
N LEU A 125 1.53 -9.44 -6.30
CA LEU A 125 1.47 -9.36 -7.76
C LEU A 125 2.81 -9.77 -8.42
N LEU A 126 3.95 -9.42 -7.80
CA LEU A 126 5.30 -9.80 -8.26
C LEU A 126 5.81 -11.03 -7.48
N SER A 127 5.13 -12.16 -7.62
CA SER A 127 5.41 -13.37 -6.86
C SER A 127 6.05 -14.46 -7.70
N LEU A 128 7.38 -14.51 -7.73
CA LEU A 128 8.15 -15.59 -8.38
C LEU A 128 8.88 -16.42 -7.31
N PRO A 129 8.57 -17.72 -7.17
CA PRO A 129 9.30 -18.60 -6.27
C PRO A 129 10.77 -18.74 -6.65
N ALA A 130 11.64 -18.94 -5.66
CA ALA A 130 13.01 -19.36 -5.92
C ALA A 130 13.03 -20.70 -6.67
N PRO A 131 14.08 -21.00 -7.46
CA PRO A 131 14.19 -22.28 -8.17
C PRO A 131 14.01 -23.48 -7.21
N GLY A 132 13.25 -24.47 -7.66
CA GLY A 132 12.91 -25.65 -6.86
C GLY A 132 11.71 -25.49 -5.93
N LEU A 133 11.15 -24.28 -5.79
CA LEU A 133 9.93 -24.02 -5.05
C LEU A 133 8.75 -23.81 -5.98
N THR A 134 7.57 -24.14 -5.50
CA THR A 134 6.29 -23.86 -6.18
C THR A 134 5.60 -22.63 -5.60
N LEU A 135 4.60 -22.10 -6.30
CA LEU A 135 3.76 -21.03 -5.79
C LEU A 135 2.98 -21.46 -4.54
N ASP A 136 2.55 -22.73 -4.50
CA ASP A 136 1.86 -23.28 -3.33
C ASP A 136 2.75 -23.32 -2.09
N ASP A 137 4.04 -23.69 -2.23
CA ASP A 137 5.02 -23.65 -1.12
C ASP A 137 5.13 -22.22 -0.55
N LYS A 138 5.20 -21.21 -1.43
CA LYS A 138 5.21 -19.80 -0.99
C LYS A 138 3.92 -19.38 -0.31
N GLN A 139 2.78 -19.82 -0.80
CA GLN A 139 1.49 -19.53 -0.16
C GLN A 139 1.38 -20.22 1.21
N GLN A 140 1.86 -21.46 1.34
CA GLN A 140 1.88 -22.20 2.61
C GLN A 140 2.74 -21.52 3.65
N ILE A 141 4.00 -21.18 3.33
CA ILE A 141 4.88 -20.48 4.25
C ILE A 141 4.33 -19.12 4.66
N ASN A 142 3.72 -18.38 3.71
CA ASN A 142 3.10 -17.10 3.99
C ASN A 142 1.91 -17.22 4.97
N ARG A 143 1.05 -18.23 4.78
CA ARG A 143 -0.05 -18.54 5.73
C ARG A 143 0.50 -18.91 7.12
N ALA A 144 1.59 -19.68 7.19
CA ALA A 144 2.20 -20.05 8.45
C ALA A 144 2.75 -18.82 9.20
N LEU A 145 3.45 -17.92 8.49
CA LEU A 145 3.97 -16.66 9.05
C LEU A 145 2.84 -15.74 9.54
N LEU A 146 1.78 -15.55 8.76
CA LEU A 146 0.62 -14.76 9.16
C LEU A 146 -0.03 -15.35 10.44
N LYS A 147 -0.22 -16.68 10.48
CA LYS A 147 -0.83 -17.35 11.62
C LYS A 147 0.05 -17.30 12.89
N SER A 148 1.36 -17.20 12.73
CA SER A 148 2.30 -17.15 13.86
C SER A 148 2.35 -15.78 14.55
N GLY A 149 1.80 -14.72 13.93
CA GLY A 149 1.91 -13.34 14.41
C GLY A 149 3.28 -12.70 14.12
N ALA A 150 4.02 -13.22 13.14
CA ALA A 150 5.24 -12.57 12.64
C ALA A 150 4.93 -11.16 12.11
N ASN A 151 5.76 -10.18 12.45
CA ASN A 151 5.61 -8.82 11.94
C ASN A 151 6.01 -8.73 10.46
N ILE A 152 5.66 -7.62 9.80
CA ILE A 152 5.87 -7.46 8.36
C ILE A 152 7.35 -7.55 7.96
N ARG A 153 8.28 -7.06 8.78
CA ARG A 153 9.73 -7.13 8.51
C ARG A 153 10.23 -8.58 8.57
N GLU A 154 9.80 -9.36 9.57
CA GLU A 154 10.10 -10.79 9.68
C GLU A 154 9.50 -11.58 8.51
N MET A 155 8.25 -11.30 8.15
CA MET A 155 7.62 -11.93 7.00
C MET A 155 8.36 -11.63 5.70
N ASN A 156 8.77 -10.37 5.48
CA ASN A 156 9.49 -9.97 4.28
C ASN A 156 10.90 -10.58 4.24
N CYS A 157 11.59 -10.71 5.36
CA CYS A 157 12.87 -11.42 5.43
C CYS A 157 12.74 -12.84 4.84
N VAL A 158 11.79 -13.64 5.31
CA VAL A 158 11.56 -15.00 4.79
C VAL A 158 11.11 -14.98 3.32
N ARG A 159 10.19 -14.09 2.97
CA ARG A 159 9.66 -13.95 1.58
C ARG A 159 10.73 -13.63 0.56
N LYS A 160 11.70 -12.77 0.90
CA LYS A 160 12.81 -12.38 0.02
C LYS A 160 13.72 -13.57 -0.27
N HIS A 161 14.05 -14.35 0.75
CA HIS A 161 14.95 -15.51 0.64
C HIS A 161 14.29 -16.74 -0.03
N LEU A 162 12.96 -16.74 -0.22
CA LEU A 162 12.22 -17.75 -0.97
C LEU A 162 11.76 -17.22 -2.36
N SER A 163 12.39 -16.16 -2.87
CA SER A 163 11.95 -15.50 -4.11
C SER A 163 13.11 -15.35 -5.10
N ALA A 164 12.81 -15.52 -6.38
CA ALA A 164 13.76 -15.26 -7.46
C ALA A 164 13.79 -13.77 -7.91
N ILE A 165 12.88 -12.91 -7.37
CA ILE A 165 12.73 -11.53 -7.89
C ILE A 165 12.78 -10.44 -6.80
N LYS A 166 12.50 -10.78 -5.53
CA LYS A 166 12.48 -9.86 -4.39
C LYS A 166 13.86 -9.62 -3.80
N GLY A 167 13.96 -8.69 -2.82
CA GLY A 167 15.19 -8.43 -2.07
C GLY A 167 16.35 -8.02 -2.98
N GLY A 168 16.17 -7.08 -3.89
CA GLY A 168 17.19 -6.57 -4.80
C GLY A 168 17.49 -7.45 -6.02
N ARG A 169 16.91 -8.65 -6.11
CA ARG A 169 17.20 -9.60 -7.20
C ARG A 169 16.76 -9.06 -8.57
N LEU A 170 15.64 -8.34 -8.63
CA LEU A 170 15.21 -7.70 -9.87
C LEU A 170 16.21 -6.63 -10.32
N ALA A 171 16.69 -5.77 -9.41
CA ALA A 171 17.71 -4.80 -9.74
C ALA A 171 19.01 -5.44 -10.22
N ALA A 172 19.46 -6.50 -9.53
CA ALA A 172 20.65 -7.23 -9.96
C ALA A 172 20.50 -7.86 -11.36
N ALA A 173 19.27 -8.26 -11.73
CA ALA A 173 18.98 -8.82 -13.06
C ALA A 173 18.94 -7.76 -14.18
N THR A 174 18.73 -6.48 -13.84
CA THR A 174 18.76 -5.40 -14.85
C THR A 174 20.17 -4.99 -15.24
N TYR A 175 21.19 -5.32 -14.43
CA TYR A 175 22.57 -4.95 -14.70
C TYR A 175 23.06 -5.55 -16.04
N PRO A 176 23.78 -4.76 -16.92
CA PRO A 176 24.38 -3.45 -16.67
C PRO A 176 23.51 -2.24 -17.03
N ALA A 177 22.25 -2.40 -17.44
CA ALA A 177 21.36 -1.29 -17.74
C ALA A 177 21.15 -0.36 -16.52
N LYS A 178 20.84 0.92 -16.77
CA LYS A 178 20.40 1.81 -15.71
C LYS A 178 18.99 1.44 -15.24
N LEU A 179 18.77 1.38 -13.94
CA LEU A 179 17.45 1.16 -13.35
C LEU A 179 16.99 2.40 -12.58
N VAL A 180 15.80 2.88 -12.90
CA VAL A 180 15.09 3.91 -12.11
C VAL A 180 13.78 3.32 -11.62
N THR A 181 13.61 3.23 -10.31
CA THR A 181 12.38 2.76 -9.68
C THR A 181 11.58 3.95 -9.16
N LEU A 182 10.34 4.10 -9.62
CA LEU A 182 9.38 5.07 -9.11
C LEU A 182 8.37 4.33 -8.22
N MET A 183 8.23 4.78 -6.97
CA MET A 183 7.43 4.09 -5.96
C MET A 183 6.35 5.00 -5.38
N ILE A 184 5.13 4.46 -5.30
CA ILE A 184 4.05 4.99 -4.46
C ILE A 184 4.01 4.12 -3.21
N SER A 185 4.26 4.71 -2.05
CA SER A 185 4.33 3.99 -0.77
C SER A 185 2.95 3.80 -0.16
N ASP A 186 2.67 2.57 0.27
CA ASP A 186 1.53 2.20 1.11
C ASP A 186 1.98 1.49 2.40
N VAL A 187 3.24 1.64 2.79
CA VAL A 187 3.78 1.01 3.98
C VAL A 187 4.19 2.04 5.03
N PRO A 188 4.08 1.72 6.33
CA PRO A 188 4.61 2.56 7.39
C PRO A 188 6.11 2.82 7.21
N ASP A 189 6.54 4.03 7.57
CA ASP A 189 7.94 4.49 7.48
C ASP A 189 8.47 4.65 6.04
N ASP A 190 7.66 4.42 5.01
CA ASP A 190 8.03 4.58 3.59
C ASP A 190 9.31 3.81 3.18
N ASP A 191 9.59 2.68 3.84
CA ASP A 191 10.83 1.92 3.67
C ASP A 191 10.84 1.17 2.31
N PRO A 192 11.71 1.54 1.35
CA PRO A 192 11.76 0.90 0.03
C PRO A 192 12.05 -0.61 0.08
N ASP A 193 12.69 -1.09 1.15
CA ASP A 193 12.97 -2.49 1.42
C ASP A 193 11.69 -3.29 1.78
N VAL A 194 10.68 -2.62 2.31
CA VAL A 194 9.37 -3.20 2.66
C VAL A 194 8.40 -3.13 1.48
N ILE A 195 8.40 -2.03 0.71
CA ILE A 195 7.51 -1.82 -0.44
C ILE A 195 7.73 -2.94 -1.47
N ALA A 196 6.67 -3.69 -1.80
CA ALA A 196 6.71 -4.87 -2.68
C ALA A 196 7.75 -5.93 -2.29
N SER A 197 8.26 -5.93 -1.04
CA SER A 197 9.40 -6.71 -0.52
C SER A 197 10.71 -6.37 -1.24
N GLY A 198 10.96 -5.11 -1.55
CA GLY A 198 12.22 -4.56 -2.02
C GLY A 198 12.80 -5.19 -3.28
N PRO A 199 12.08 -5.33 -4.41
CA PRO A 199 12.62 -6.02 -5.59
C PRO A 199 13.83 -5.30 -6.22
N THR A 200 13.93 -3.99 -6.03
CA THR A 200 14.90 -3.10 -6.70
C THR A 200 15.86 -2.39 -5.76
N VAL A 201 15.84 -2.74 -4.48
CA VAL A 201 16.73 -2.16 -3.47
C VAL A 201 17.50 -3.26 -2.72
N PRO A 202 18.67 -2.96 -2.13
CA PRO A 202 19.45 -3.95 -1.41
C PRO A 202 18.67 -4.51 -0.21
N ASP A 203 18.85 -5.78 0.08
CA ASP A 203 18.25 -6.45 1.24
C ASP A 203 19.24 -6.51 2.41
N PRO A 204 18.97 -5.88 3.56
CA PRO A 204 19.85 -5.96 4.71
C PRO A 204 19.81 -7.34 5.41
N THR A 205 18.75 -8.15 5.19
CA THR A 205 18.53 -9.43 5.86
C THR A 205 19.26 -10.57 5.16
N THR A 206 19.46 -11.70 5.88
CA THR A 206 20.24 -12.85 5.42
C THR A 206 19.44 -14.15 5.50
N PHE A 207 19.92 -15.22 4.87
CA PHE A 207 19.39 -16.57 5.07
C PHE A 207 19.43 -16.98 6.55
N SER A 208 20.44 -16.52 7.32
CA SER A 208 20.52 -16.77 8.77
C SER A 208 19.31 -16.15 9.49
N ASP A 209 19.02 -14.90 9.20
CA ASP A 209 17.87 -14.20 9.80
C ASP A 209 16.56 -14.92 9.46
N ALA A 210 16.41 -15.36 8.22
CA ALA A 210 15.21 -16.10 7.78
C ALA A 210 15.06 -17.44 8.54
N ILE A 211 16.15 -18.17 8.78
CA ILE A 211 16.15 -19.41 9.58
C ILE A 211 15.79 -19.11 11.04
N ASP A 212 16.34 -18.05 11.62
CA ASP A 212 16.07 -17.67 13.00
C ASP A 212 14.58 -17.32 13.20
N ILE A 213 13.96 -16.64 12.22
CA ILE A 213 12.53 -16.34 12.22
C ILE A 213 11.71 -17.65 12.16
N ILE A 214 12.03 -18.54 11.23
CA ILE A 214 11.35 -19.84 11.11
C ILE A 214 11.43 -20.62 12.41
N ASN A 215 12.62 -20.68 13.05
CA ASN A 215 12.82 -21.34 14.32
C ASN A 215 12.06 -20.67 15.47
N LYS A 216 12.09 -19.34 15.56
CA LYS A 216 11.36 -18.54 16.56
C LYS A 216 9.87 -18.88 16.60
N TYR A 217 9.27 -19.08 15.44
CA TYR A 217 7.84 -19.35 15.32
C TYR A 217 7.50 -20.84 15.19
N GLY A 218 8.50 -21.73 15.24
CA GLY A 218 8.31 -23.18 15.15
C GLY A 218 7.69 -23.63 13.82
N ILE A 219 7.98 -22.93 12.73
CA ILE A 219 7.44 -23.25 11.40
C ILE A 219 8.26 -24.40 10.80
N THR A 220 7.61 -25.52 10.50
CA THR A 220 8.26 -26.72 9.98
C THR A 220 7.80 -27.11 8.57
N GLU A 221 6.74 -26.50 8.07
CA GLU A 221 6.17 -26.78 6.75
C GLU A 221 5.98 -25.49 5.94
N PRO A 222 6.11 -25.54 4.61
CA PRO A 222 6.47 -26.74 3.85
C PRO A 222 7.95 -27.07 3.93
N ALA A 223 8.29 -28.35 4.07
CA ALA A 223 9.66 -28.81 4.29
C ALA A 223 10.63 -28.35 3.18
N VAL A 224 10.18 -28.27 1.92
CA VAL A 224 10.99 -27.82 0.78
C VAL A 224 11.45 -26.36 0.93
N ALA A 225 10.61 -25.47 1.47
CA ALA A 225 10.97 -24.08 1.72
C ALA A 225 11.99 -23.96 2.85
N ILE A 226 11.81 -24.75 3.93
CA ILE A 226 12.76 -24.80 5.04
C ILE A 226 14.13 -25.33 4.58
N GLU A 227 14.14 -26.37 3.74
CA GLU A 227 15.36 -26.94 3.18
C GLU A 227 16.08 -25.93 2.25
N HIS A 228 15.32 -25.16 1.44
CA HIS A 228 15.89 -24.08 0.63
C HIS A 228 16.62 -23.04 1.50
N LEU A 229 15.98 -22.57 2.58
CA LEU A 229 16.59 -21.62 3.52
C LEU A 229 17.86 -22.19 4.17
N LYS A 230 17.85 -23.49 4.57
CA LYS A 230 19.03 -24.16 5.15
C LYS A 230 20.19 -24.26 4.18
N LYS A 231 19.93 -24.57 2.91
CA LYS A 231 20.96 -24.64 1.86
C LYS A 231 21.57 -23.26 1.59
N GLY A 232 20.73 -22.21 1.52
CA GLY A 232 21.22 -20.83 1.41
C GLY A 232 22.09 -20.44 2.62
N HIS A 233 21.66 -20.73 3.83
CA HIS A 233 22.43 -20.48 5.05
C HIS A 233 23.76 -21.26 5.07
N ALA A 234 23.78 -22.50 4.57
CA ALA A 234 24.99 -23.32 4.46
C ALA A 234 25.95 -22.82 3.36
N GLY A 235 25.53 -21.87 2.52
CA GLY A 235 26.33 -21.35 1.43
C GLY A 235 26.56 -22.37 0.31
N GLU A 236 25.57 -23.19 0.00
CA GLU A 236 25.66 -24.13 -1.12
C GLU A 236 25.97 -23.40 -2.41
N LYS A 237 26.90 -23.93 -3.21
CA LYS A 237 27.41 -23.31 -4.44
C LYS A 237 26.47 -23.57 -5.62
N ASP A 238 25.26 -23.05 -5.54
CA ASP A 238 24.28 -23.04 -6.60
C ASP A 238 23.64 -21.65 -6.60
N ASP A 239 23.47 -21.05 -7.77
CA ASP A 239 22.93 -19.68 -7.91
C ASP A 239 21.55 -19.53 -7.29
N CYS A 240 20.77 -20.62 -7.19
CA CYS A 240 19.45 -20.60 -6.55
C CYS A 240 19.51 -20.40 -5.04
N TYR A 241 20.65 -20.64 -4.38
CA TYR A 241 20.92 -20.43 -2.95
C TYR A 241 21.80 -19.22 -2.69
N SER A 242 22.07 -18.41 -3.72
CA SER A 242 22.81 -17.16 -3.55
C SER A 242 22.08 -16.19 -2.65
N GLU A 243 22.85 -15.53 -1.78
CA GLU A 243 22.32 -14.47 -0.90
C GLU A 243 21.66 -13.34 -1.69
N THR A 244 20.69 -12.68 -1.10
CA THR A 244 20.07 -11.49 -1.69
C THR A 244 21.14 -10.39 -1.87
N PRO A 245 21.06 -9.57 -2.95
CA PRO A 245 21.97 -8.46 -3.16
C PRO A 245 22.02 -7.50 -1.98
N LYS A 246 23.24 -7.21 -1.49
CA LYS A 246 23.52 -6.34 -0.35
C LYS A 246 23.89 -4.94 -0.84
N HIS A 247 23.96 -3.97 0.07
CA HIS A 247 24.25 -2.57 -0.24
C HIS A 247 25.52 -2.36 -1.10
N ASN A 248 26.50 -3.22 -0.95
CA ASN A 248 27.76 -3.12 -1.71
C ASN A 248 27.80 -4.03 -2.96
N ASP A 249 26.68 -4.61 -3.37
CA ASP A 249 26.64 -5.42 -4.58
C ASP A 249 26.84 -4.52 -5.82
N PRO A 250 27.90 -4.77 -6.62
CA PRO A 250 28.21 -3.91 -7.77
C PRO A 250 27.08 -3.89 -8.82
N ARG A 251 26.22 -4.91 -8.86
CA ARG A 251 25.07 -4.97 -9.77
C ARG A 251 23.97 -3.96 -9.43
N LEU A 252 23.99 -3.39 -8.22
CA LEU A 252 23.06 -2.35 -7.79
C LEU A 252 23.60 -0.93 -8.03
N GLY A 253 24.85 -0.79 -8.49
CA GLY A 253 25.50 0.52 -8.65
C GLY A 253 24.84 1.47 -9.65
N ASN A 254 24.03 0.93 -10.59
CA ASN A 254 23.30 1.70 -11.61
C ASN A 254 21.81 1.84 -11.26
N SER A 255 21.41 1.53 -10.02
CA SER A 255 20.01 1.54 -9.58
C SER A 255 19.69 2.75 -8.72
N GLU A 256 18.58 3.40 -8.99
CA GLU A 256 18.03 4.51 -8.22
C GLU A 256 16.57 4.21 -7.85
N ALA A 257 16.19 4.48 -6.61
CA ALA A 257 14.82 4.29 -6.12
C ALA A 257 14.27 5.61 -5.58
N ILE A 258 13.12 6.04 -6.08
CA ILE A 258 12.52 7.35 -5.80
C ILE A 258 11.09 7.13 -5.30
N LEU A 259 10.79 7.65 -4.11
CA LEU A 259 9.42 7.75 -3.61
C LEU A 259 8.75 8.96 -4.25
N ILE A 260 7.75 8.73 -5.10
CA ILE A 260 7.03 9.78 -5.83
C ILE A 260 5.72 10.18 -5.16
N ALA A 261 5.17 9.31 -4.29
CA ALA A 261 4.02 9.62 -3.45
C ALA A 261 4.12 8.81 -2.14
N THR A 262 3.74 9.48 -1.04
CA THR A 262 3.71 8.90 0.31
C THR A 262 2.45 9.31 1.06
N PRO A 263 2.04 8.60 2.12
CA PRO A 263 0.95 9.03 2.99
C PRO A 263 1.15 10.44 3.54
N GLN A 264 2.37 10.81 3.95
CA GLN A 264 2.68 12.15 4.46
C GLN A 264 2.41 13.25 3.41
N MET A 265 2.81 13.05 2.15
CA MET A 265 2.54 14.02 1.08
C MET A 265 1.03 14.27 0.90
N SER A 266 0.23 13.21 0.99
CA SER A 266 -1.23 13.29 0.92
C SER A 266 -1.85 14.03 2.10
N LEU A 267 -1.37 13.77 3.31
CA LEU A 267 -1.82 14.50 4.51
C LEU A 267 -1.46 15.99 4.44
N GLU A 268 -0.29 16.35 3.93
CA GLU A 268 0.10 17.76 3.74
C GLU A 268 -0.76 18.47 2.67
N ALA A 269 -1.16 17.77 1.62
CA ALA A 269 -2.09 18.31 0.64
C ALA A 269 -3.46 18.62 1.26
N ALA A 270 -4.00 17.69 2.08
CA ALA A 270 -5.22 17.93 2.85
C ALA A 270 -5.06 19.08 3.86
N ALA A 271 -3.93 19.13 4.57
CA ALA A 271 -3.61 20.21 5.50
C ALA A 271 -3.59 21.58 4.79
N SER A 272 -3.13 21.63 3.56
CA SER A 272 -3.12 22.86 2.75
C SER A 272 -4.53 23.35 2.42
N VAL A 273 -5.48 22.43 2.16
CA VAL A 273 -6.90 22.77 2.00
C VAL A 273 -7.48 23.36 3.29
N ALA A 274 -7.17 22.76 4.45
CA ALA A 274 -7.61 23.29 5.75
C ALA A 274 -7.07 24.68 6.03
N ARG A 275 -5.77 24.91 5.84
CA ARG A 275 -5.11 26.22 6.02
C ARG A 275 -5.74 27.30 5.14
N ALA A 276 -6.08 26.97 3.87
CA ALA A 276 -6.74 27.90 2.96
C ALA A 276 -8.15 28.31 3.41
N LYS A 277 -8.76 27.55 4.35
CA LYS A 277 -10.06 27.84 4.95
C LYS A 277 -9.96 28.43 6.37
N GLY A 278 -8.74 28.77 6.84
CA GLY A 278 -8.51 29.32 8.18
C GLY A 278 -8.65 28.28 9.29
N ILE A 279 -8.54 26.99 8.96
CA ILE A 279 -8.61 25.88 9.90
C ILE A 279 -7.19 25.39 10.18
N SER A 280 -6.84 25.24 11.46
CA SER A 280 -5.52 24.77 11.87
C SER A 280 -5.40 23.25 11.70
N PRO A 281 -4.57 22.73 10.76
CA PRO A 281 -4.35 21.31 10.63
C PRO A 281 -3.33 20.81 11.66
N VAL A 282 -3.58 19.64 12.22
CA VAL A 282 -2.67 18.88 13.08
C VAL A 282 -2.53 17.48 12.48
N ILE A 283 -1.38 17.17 11.91
CA ILE A 283 -1.06 15.82 11.44
C ILE A 283 -0.60 15.02 12.64
N LEU A 284 -1.34 13.95 12.96
CA LEU A 284 -1.05 13.07 14.11
C LEU A 284 0.00 12.01 13.75
N GLY A 285 0.08 11.64 12.48
CA GLY A 285 1.01 10.65 11.93
C GLY A 285 0.47 10.05 10.64
N ASP A 286 1.34 9.54 9.82
CA ASP A 286 1.08 8.92 8.53
C ASP A 286 1.21 7.39 8.54
N SER A 287 1.64 6.82 9.68
CA SER A 287 1.95 5.41 9.89
C SER A 287 1.21 4.82 11.11
N ILE A 288 -0.04 5.25 11.35
CA ILE A 288 -0.83 4.77 12.48
C ILE A 288 -1.41 3.40 12.17
N GLU A 289 -0.97 2.39 12.93
CA GLU A 289 -1.38 1.00 12.87
C GLU A 289 -2.18 0.57 14.09
N GLY A 290 -2.72 -0.63 14.07
CA GLY A 290 -3.44 -1.29 15.17
C GLY A 290 -4.90 -1.57 14.83
N GLU A 291 -5.66 -2.02 15.82
CA GLU A 291 -7.08 -2.34 15.69
C GLU A 291 -7.90 -1.06 15.44
N SER A 292 -8.62 -0.99 14.32
CA SER A 292 -9.38 0.18 13.87
C SER A 292 -10.27 0.76 14.95
N SER A 293 -11.02 -0.08 15.65
CA SER A 293 -11.92 0.33 16.71
C SER A 293 -11.19 0.98 17.90
N GLN A 294 -10.00 0.50 18.24
CA GLN A 294 -9.19 1.06 19.34
C GLN A 294 -8.50 2.37 18.94
N VAL A 295 -7.99 2.43 17.73
CA VAL A 295 -7.41 3.66 17.15
C VAL A 295 -8.47 4.78 17.13
N ALA A 296 -9.72 4.47 16.76
CA ALA A 296 -10.82 5.42 16.77
C ALA A 296 -11.12 5.98 18.19
N ILE A 297 -11.06 5.14 19.22
CA ILE A 297 -11.25 5.57 20.62
C ILE A 297 -10.16 6.56 21.04
N VAL A 298 -8.90 6.32 20.65
CA VAL A 298 -7.78 7.24 20.92
C VAL A 298 -8.02 8.58 20.23
N HIS A 299 -8.40 8.58 18.95
CA HIS A 299 -8.71 9.80 18.20
C HIS A 299 -9.88 10.58 18.80
N ALA A 300 -10.95 9.87 19.25
CA ALA A 300 -12.05 10.49 19.99
C ALA A 300 -11.59 11.15 21.29
N GLY A 301 -10.66 10.54 22.01
CA GLY A 301 -10.05 11.10 23.22
C GLY A 301 -9.33 12.43 22.94
N ILE A 302 -8.54 12.49 21.86
CA ILE A 302 -7.84 13.72 21.42
C ILE A 302 -8.86 14.80 21.02
N ALA A 303 -9.89 14.46 20.24
CA ALA A 303 -10.94 15.39 19.84
C ALA A 303 -11.68 15.97 21.06
N LYS A 304 -12.04 15.14 22.04
CA LYS A 304 -12.65 15.59 23.30
C LYS A 304 -11.75 16.53 24.11
N GLN A 305 -10.43 16.27 24.12
CA GLN A 305 -9.46 17.15 24.79
C GLN A 305 -9.44 18.54 24.14
N ILE A 306 -9.46 18.59 22.79
CA ILE A 306 -9.53 19.86 22.06
C ILE A 306 -10.84 20.61 22.37
N VAL A 307 -11.97 19.92 22.28
CA VAL A 307 -13.29 20.55 22.52
C VAL A 307 -13.35 21.14 23.92
N ARG A 308 -12.85 20.44 24.97
CA ARG A 308 -12.95 20.83 26.36
C ARG A 308 -11.88 21.81 26.81
N HIS A 309 -10.67 21.66 26.31
CA HIS A 309 -9.48 22.32 26.87
C HIS A 309 -8.68 23.12 25.87
N GLN A 310 -9.03 23.04 24.57
CA GLN A 310 -8.29 23.68 23.46
C GLN A 310 -6.80 23.23 23.40
N GLN A 311 -6.57 21.96 23.65
CA GLN A 311 -5.25 21.34 23.69
C GLN A 311 -5.26 20.03 22.86
N PRO A 312 -4.21 19.73 22.08
CA PRO A 312 -2.95 20.49 21.91
C PRO A 312 -3.08 21.71 21.00
N THR A 313 -4.24 21.95 20.40
CA THR A 313 -4.51 23.09 19.52
C THR A 313 -5.88 23.71 19.80
N ALA A 314 -6.05 24.99 19.43
CA ALA A 314 -7.34 25.68 19.55
C ALA A 314 -8.25 25.36 18.34
N LYS A 315 -9.57 25.49 18.54
CA LYS A 315 -10.58 25.45 17.49
C LYS A 315 -10.62 26.75 16.66
N PRO A 316 -10.97 26.77 15.37
CA PRO A 316 -11.28 25.60 14.55
C PRO A 316 -10.01 24.87 14.11
N CYS A 317 -10.03 23.55 14.16
CA CYS A 317 -8.91 22.74 13.75
C CYS A 317 -9.36 21.44 13.08
N VAL A 318 -8.44 20.76 12.40
CA VAL A 318 -8.64 19.42 11.87
C VAL A 318 -7.47 18.52 12.28
N LEU A 319 -7.79 17.35 12.84
CA LEU A 319 -6.83 16.28 13.06
C LEU A 319 -6.76 15.45 11.78
N LEU A 320 -5.57 15.26 11.26
CA LEU A 320 -5.29 14.46 10.06
C LEU A 320 -4.42 13.28 10.47
N SER A 321 -4.72 12.08 9.96
CA SER A 321 -3.87 10.91 10.14
C SER A 321 -3.99 9.93 8.99
N GLY A 322 -2.90 9.20 8.74
CA GLY A 322 -2.80 8.11 7.79
C GLY A 322 -2.38 6.80 8.48
N GLY A 323 -1.88 5.88 7.70
CA GLY A 323 -1.43 4.56 8.14
C GLY A 323 -2.37 3.45 7.71
N GLU A 324 -2.20 2.26 8.28
CA GLU A 324 -2.97 1.07 7.91
C GLU A 324 -3.46 0.35 9.16
N THR A 325 -4.76 0.51 9.48
CA THR A 325 -5.37 -0.20 10.60
C THR A 325 -5.90 -1.58 10.18
N THR A 326 -6.16 -2.43 11.15
CA THR A 326 -6.69 -3.78 10.95
C THR A 326 -8.04 -3.93 11.64
N VAL A 327 -8.80 -4.96 11.23
CA VAL A 327 -10.05 -5.35 11.86
C VAL A 327 -9.99 -6.81 12.24
N THR A 328 -10.19 -7.11 13.52
CA THR A 328 -10.43 -8.48 13.99
C THR A 328 -11.87 -8.87 13.69
N VAL A 329 -12.05 -9.65 12.62
CA VAL A 329 -13.39 -10.07 12.19
C VAL A 329 -13.92 -11.17 13.12
N THR A 330 -14.97 -10.87 13.87
CA THR A 330 -15.66 -11.80 14.78
C THR A 330 -17.11 -12.05 14.38
N GLY A 331 -17.66 -11.16 13.56
CA GLY A 331 -19.01 -11.21 13.03
C GLY A 331 -19.11 -11.71 11.58
N ASN A 332 -20.26 -11.52 10.98
CA ASN A 332 -20.54 -11.88 9.58
C ASN A 332 -21.00 -10.67 8.76
N GLY A 333 -20.77 -9.46 9.27
CA GLY A 333 -21.19 -8.23 8.63
C GLY A 333 -20.29 -7.81 7.47
N ARG A 334 -20.56 -6.63 6.92
CA ARG A 334 -19.90 -6.04 5.77
C ARG A 334 -19.20 -4.74 6.17
N GLY A 335 -18.02 -4.51 5.63
CA GLY A 335 -17.28 -3.26 5.84
C GLY A 335 -15.78 -3.47 5.78
N GLY A 336 -15.06 -2.37 5.78
CA GLY A 336 -13.62 -2.32 5.87
C GLY A 336 -13.15 -1.59 7.12
N ARG A 337 -11.85 -1.37 7.20
CA ARG A 337 -11.18 -0.78 8.36
C ARG A 337 -11.57 0.69 8.61
N ASN A 338 -11.86 1.44 7.54
CA ASN A 338 -12.26 2.84 7.66
C ASN A 338 -13.72 2.99 8.09
N ALA A 339 -14.61 2.12 7.63
CA ALA A 339 -15.98 2.06 8.12
C ALA A 339 -16.03 1.63 9.60
N GLU A 340 -15.25 0.63 9.99
CA GLU A 340 -15.10 0.18 11.39
C GLU A 340 -14.58 1.31 12.30
N PHE A 341 -13.51 2.01 11.85
CA PHE A 341 -12.99 3.20 12.53
C PHE A 341 -14.08 4.26 12.72
N SER A 342 -14.82 4.60 11.64
CA SER A 342 -15.85 5.63 11.66
C SER A 342 -16.99 5.28 12.63
N LEU A 343 -17.44 4.02 12.65
CA LEU A 343 -18.51 3.59 13.56
C LEU A 343 -18.06 3.61 15.02
N SER A 344 -16.85 3.14 15.30
CA SER A 344 -16.25 3.20 16.64
C SER A 344 -16.03 4.65 17.09
N LEU A 345 -15.58 5.54 16.19
CA LEU A 345 -15.42 6.96 16.45
C LEU A 345 -16.76 7.62 16.81
N ALA A 346 -17.83 7.35 16.05
CA ALA A 346 -19.17 7.86 16.30
C ALA A 346 -19.67 7.49 17.72
N LEU A 347 -19.53 6.21 18.08
CA LEU A 347 -19.88 5.72 19.42
C LEU A 347 -19.02 6.38 20.51
N ALA A 348 -17.72 6.50 20.29
CA ALA A 348 -16.81 7.10 21.26
C ALA A 348 -17.05 8.60 21.44
N LEU A 349 -17.37 9.35 20.38
CA LEU A 349 -17.71 10.77 20.44
C LEU A 349 -19.04 11.02 21.13
N ASN A 350 -20.01 10.13 20.94
CA ASN A 350 -21.35 10.19 21.55
C ASN A 350 -22.04 11.55 21.31
N GLU A 351 -22.31 11.88 20.06
CA GLU A 351 -23.01 13.11 19.63
C GLU A 351 -22.29 14.41 20.04
N LEU A 352 -20.97 14.39 20.21
CA LEU A 352 -20.18 15.55 20.61
C LEU A 352 -20.35 16.70 19.59
N PRO A 353 -20.95 17.86 20.00
CA PRO A 353 -21.22 18.94 19.06
C PRO A 353 -19.97 19.53 18.41
N GLY A 354 -20.08 19.90 17.12
CA GLY A 354 -19.02 20.55 16.38
C GLY A 354 -17.87 19.61 15.97
N VAL A 355 -18.05 18.28 16.08
CA VAL A 355 -17.05 17.31 15.65
C VAL A 355 -17.59 16.49 14.48
N HIS A 356 -16.93 16.61 13.33
CA HIS A 356 -17.26 15.91 12.10
C HIS A 356 -16.04 15.10 11.63
N SER A 357 -16.21 13.96 11.00
CA SER A 357 -15.08 13.21 10.46
C SER A 357 -15.36 12.54 9.13
N LEU A 358 -14.26 12.22 8.44
CA LEU A 358 -14.19 11.33 7.30
C LEU A 358 -13.02 10.38 7.54
N ALA A 359 -13.26 9.09 7.40
CA ALA A 359 -12.19 8.10 7.27
C ALA A 359 -12.42 7.30 5.98
N ALA A 360 -11.38 7.16 5.17
CA ALA A 360 -11.48 6.53 3.85
C ALA A 360 -10.15 5.92 3.41
N ASP A 361 -10.20 4.87 2.59
CA ASP A 361 -9.05 4.34 1.88
C ASP A 361 -8.77 5.19 0.64
N THR A 362 -7.51 5.55 0.43
CA THR A 362 -7.11 6.40 -0.71
C THR A 362 -7.20 5.68 -2.04
N ASP A 363 -7.25 4.34 -2.07
CA ASP A 363 -7.46 3.56 -3.30
C ASP A 363 -8.93 3.54 -3.76
N GLY A 364 -9.84 4.05 -2.91
CA GLY A 364 -11.27 4.20 -3.22
C GLY A 364 -12.13 3.01 -2.80
N ILE A 365 -11.55 1.97 -2.18
CA ILE A 365 -12.23 0.73 -1.79
C ILE A 365 -11.87 0.37 -0.35
N ASP A 366 -12.83 0.50 0.56
CA ASP A 366 -12.65 0.12 1.98
C ASP A 366 -13.02 -1.35 2.20
N GLY A 367 -12.02 -2.23 2.18
CA GLY A 367 -12.20 -3.68 2.30
C GLY A 367 -12.70 -4.33 1.02
N SER A 368 -13.93 -4.88 1.02
CA SER A 368 -14.52 -5.59 -0.12
C SER A 368 -15.73 -4.89 -0.74
N GLU A 369 -16.13 -3.75 -0.17
CA GLU A 369 -17.36 -3.05 -0.56
C GLU A 369 -17.04 -1.93 -1.58
N ASP A 370 -18.06 -1.20 -2.04
CA ASP A 370 -17.94 -0.18 -3.08
C ASP A 370 -17.65 1.23 -2.56
N ASN A 371 -17.58 1.39 -1.22
CA ASN A 371 -17.26 2.67 -0.59
C ASN A 371 -15.75 2.83 -0.38
N ALA A 372 -15.27 4.06 -0.50
CA ALA A 372 -13.94 4.45 -0.04
C ALA A 372 -13.89 4.59 1.49
N GLY A 373 -14.98 5.02 2.10
CA GLY A 373 -15.06 5.28 3.53
C GLY A 373 -16.40 5.82 3.98
N CYS A 374 -16.42 6.47 5.15
CA CYS A 374 -17.63 6.93 5.80
C CYS A 374 -17.48 8.31 6.45
N PHE A 375 -18.58 9.07 6.47
CA PHE A 375 -18.71 10.32 7.22
C PHE A 375 -19.34 10.10 8.59
N VAL A 376 -18.87 10.84 9.57
CA VAL A 376 -19.47 10.95 10.92
C VAL A 376 -19.79 12.42 11.22
N SER A 377 -20.95 12.65 11.80
CA SER A 377 -21.39 13.95 12.27
C SER A 377 -21.95 13.86 13.70
N PRO A 378 -22.19 14.98 14.40
CA PRO A 378 -22.88 14.96 15.69
C PRO A 378 -24.25 14.29 15.66
N ASP A 379 -24.90 14.27 14.49
CA ASP A 379 -26.24 13.69 14.33
C ASP A 379 -26.23 12.19 13.95
N THR A 380 -25.07 11.57 13.72
CA THR A 380 -24.98 10.18 13.23
C THR A 380 -25.72 9.18 14.11
N LEU A 381 -25.52 9.21 15.43
CA LEU A 381 -26.19 8.28 16.36
C LEU A 381 -27.68 8.61 16.56
N LYS A 382 -28.03 9.90 16.50
CA LYS A 382 -29.43 10.34 16.53
C LYS A 382 -30.19 9.82 15.30
N LYS A 383 -29.66 10.00 14.09
CA LYS A 383 -30.22 9.45 12.84
C LYS A 383 -30.39 7.91 12.94
N ALA A 384 -29.38 7.22 13.49
CA ALA A 384 -29.44 5.79 13.70
C ALA A 384 -30.61 5.40 14.62
N THR A 385 -30.81 6.12 15.71
CA THR A 385 -31.92 5.90 16.65
C THR A 385 -33.26 6.15 15.98
N GLU A 386 -33.41 7.22 15.21
CA GLU A 386 -34.62 7.56 14.46
C GLU A 386 -34.97 6.53 13.39
N THR A 387 -33.97 5.86 12.80
CA THR A 387 -34.15 4.75 11.85
C THR A 387 -34.30 3.37 12.53
N GLY A 388 -34.30 3.33 13.85
CA GLY A 388 -34.48 2.12 14.64
C GLY A 388 -33.30 1.14 14.63
N ILE A 389 -32.09 1.62 14.30
CA ILE A 389 -30.86 0.80 14.28
C ILE A 389 -29.98 1.14 15.50
N LYS A 390 -29.26 0.15 16.00
CA LYS A 390 -28.35 0.28 17.14
C LYS A 390 -26.90 0.17 16.67
N ALA A 391 -26.15 1.26 16.72
CA ALA A 391 -24.76 1.34 16.27
C ALA A 391 -23.85 0.25 16.89
N GLY A 392 -24.05 -0.07 18.19
CA GLY A 392 -23.26 -1.09 18.87
C GLY A 392 -23.44 -2.49 18.31
N ASP A 393 -24.66 -2.85 17.87
CA ASP A 393 -24.95 -4.18 17.29
C ASP A 393 -24.22 -4.34 15.94
N PHE A 394 -24.16 -3.28 15.14
CA PHE A 394 -23.42 -3.25 13.87
C PHE A 394 -21.90 -3.35 14.08
N LEU A 395 -21.36 -2.61 15.04
CA LEU A 395 -19.92 -2.69 15.36
C LEU A 395 -19.54 -4.10 15.83
N GLN A 396 -20.33 -4.71 16.73
CA GLN A 396 -20.09 -6.06 17.23
C GLN A 396 -20.13 -7.13 16.12
N ASN A 397 -20.92 -6.91 15.07
CA ASN A 397 -21.04 -7.82 13.92
C ASN A 397 -20.05 -7.50 12.79
N ASN A 398 -19.14 -6.52 12.94
CA ASN A 398 -18.29 -5.99 11.87
C ASN A 398 -19.10 -5.56 10.62
N ASP A 399 -20.26 -4.89 10.82
CA ASP A 399 -21.23 -4.50 9.77
C ASP A 399 -21.34 -2.98 9.60
N ALA A 400 -20.22 -2.31 9.69
CA ALA A 400 -20.16 -0.85 9.63
C ALA A 400 -20.60 -0.29 8.25
N TYR A 401 -20.35 -1.02 7.16
CA TYR A 401 -20.85 -0.64 5.83
C TYR A 401 -22.38 -0.52 5.83
N SER A 402 -23.08 -1.57 6.27
CA SER A 402 -24.55 -1.58 6.30
C SER A 402 -25.12 -0.49 7.20
N PHE A 403 -24.42 -0.12 8.28
CA PHE A 403 -24.81 0.98 9.15
C PHE A 403 -24.77 2.32 8.40
N PHE A 404 -23.65 2.69 7.81
CA PHE A 404 -23.50 3.97 7.11
C PHE A 404 -24.30 4.04 5.81
N ASN A 405 -24.48 2.91 5.12
CA ASN A 405 -25.35 2.83 3.95
C ASN A 405 -26.82 3.18 4.29
N LYS A 406 -27.34 2.73 5.44
CA LYS A 406 -28.70 3.07 5.90
C LYS A 406 -28.85 4.55 6.28
N LEU A 407 -27.75 5.25 6.57
CA LEU A 407 -27.76 6.65 6.95
C LEU A 407 -27.41 7.61 5.79
N ASP A 408 -27.09 7.07 4.61
CA ASP A 408 -26.59 7.84 3.44
C ASP A 408 -25.29 8.64 3.77
N ASP A 409 -24.43 8.01 4.56
CA ASP A 409 -23.16 8.63 5.00
C ASP A 409 -21.91 7.85 4.50
N LEU A 410 -22.06 7.04 3.43
CA LEU A 410 -20.93 6.45 2.70
C LEU A 410 -20.26 7.51 1.81
N LEU A 411 -18.95 7.39 1.64
CA LEU A 411 -18.20 8.04 0.57
C LEU A 411 -17.93 6.99 -0.53
N ILE A 412 -18.51 7.19 -1.70
CA ILE A 412 -18.34 6.31 -2.86
C ILE A 412 -17.60 7.09 -3.95
N THR A 413 -16.41 6.64 -4.33
CA THR A 413 -15.56 7.28 -5.35
C THR A 413 -15.31 6.40 -6.56
N GLY A 414 -15.47 5.08 -6.40
CA GLY A 414 -14.85 4.09 -7.27
C GLY A 414 -13.32 4.06 -7.10
N PRO A 415 -12.63 3.20 -7.84
CA PRO A 415 -11.17 3.11 -7.80
C PRO A 415 -10.50 4.44 -8.14
N THR A 416 -9.58 4.91 -7.31
CA THR A 416 -8.85 6.18 -7.51
C THR A 416 -7.58 6.03 -8.34
N LEU A 417 -7.16 4.79 -8.63
CA LEU A 417 -5.94 4.42 -9.37
C LEU A 417 -4.65 4.88 -8.70
N THR A 418 -4.70 5.14 -7.39
CA THR A 418 -3.53 5.33 -6.51
C THR A 418 -3.73 4.57 -5.20
N ASN A 419 -2.71 4.48 -4.34
CA ASN A 419 -2.85 3.90 -3.01
C ASN A 419 -1.74 4.40 -2.10
N VAL A 420 -2.11 5.17 -1.08
CA VAL A 420 -1.25 5.62 0.02
C VAL A 420 -1.95 5.35 1.37
N ASN A 421 -2.67 4.22 1.45
CA ASN A 421 -3.41 3.73 2.63
C ASN A 421 -4.56 4.62 3.11
N ASP A 422 -4.85 4.56 4.41
CA ASP A 422 -5.97 5.25 5.03
C ASP A 422 -5.75 6.75 5.10
N PHE A 423 -6.81 7.48 4.91
CA PHE A 423 -6.94 8.90 5.18
C PHE A 423 -8.01 9.13 6.25
N ARG A 424 -7.67 9.83 7.32
CA ARG A 424 -8.60 10.18 8.38
C ARG A 424 -8.52 11.68 8.66
N ALA A 425 -9.66 12.34 8.67
CA ALA A 425 -9.80 13.74 9.01
C ALA A 425 -10.90 13.92 10.06
N ILE A 426 -10.59 14.58 11.17
CA ILE A 426 -11.56 14.92 12.23
C ILE A 426 -11.56 16.45 12.37
N LEU A 427 -12.61 17.08 11.86
CA LEU A 427 -12.84 18.51 11.91
C LEU A 427 -13.51 18.88 13.23
N ILE A 428 -12.98 19.89 13.92
CA ILE A 428 -13.46 20.38 15.22
C ILE A 428 -13.70 21.89 15.10
N THR A 429 -14.97 22.29 15.16
CA THR A 429 -15.45 23.69 14.99
C THR A 429 -15.92 24.31 16.31
#